data_1321937529cb0816fa2532ee2af20cf1
#
_entry.id   1321937529cb0816fa2532ee2af20cf1
#
_cell.length_a   1.000
_cell.length_b   1.000
_cell.length_c   1.000
_cell.angle_alpha   90.00
_cell.angle_beta   90.00
_cell.angle_gamma   90.00
#
_symmetry.space_group_name_H-M   'P 1'
#
loop_
_entity.id
_entity.type
_entity.pdbx_description
1 polymer ?
#
loop_
_entity_poly.entity_id
_entity_poly.type
_entity_poly.pdbx_seq_one_letter_code
_entity_poly.pdbx_strand_id
1 'polypeptide(L)'
;MKKHILTSAILGVLAFGAVSCNSDEFKKPEYFQQEATTKLGQQIVDGSSDYIAHVKTDVQTKVAQGVTRIDMGYLNQNGHAMQLFLYKVSLGPVSLIAATPTTTEKTDLLTSMCAEIENQGKYTVLGGITGGNALGKGDAFFAILKDDSAVCLPTSEYDAVSAKIVMGYSGTAHLLQNGYVLGQTDNTTSARAAIGVSEDGNEVYLLVVDGGDFFYSNGIGCKDLALLMKGCGATDALALNAGNTVTAVWRNMRSEDLFDLLNKPANKGVEAPVSGGILIVQ
;
A
#
# COMPACT_ATOMS: atom_id res chain seq x y z
N MET A 1 15.39 72.82 -62.14
CA MET A 1 14.70 72.35 -60.88
C MET A 1 14.18 70.94 -61.15
N LYS A 2 14.87 69.92 -60.70
CA LYS A 2 14.39 68.52 -60.73
C LYS A 2 14.61 67.90 -59.36
N LYS A 3 13.52 67.59 -58.66
CA LYS A 3 13.55 66.93 -57.39
C LYS A 3 13.78 65.44 -57.61
N HIS A 4 14.84 64.90 -57.03
CA HIS A 4 15.05 63.48 -56.90
C HIS A 4 14.33 62.98 -55.65
N ILE A 5 13.43 62.03 -55.86
CA ILE A 5 12.77 61.28 -54.77
C ILE A 5 13.61 60.04 -54.59
N LEU A 6 14.23 59.91 -53.43
CA LEU A 6 14.93 58.73 -52.94
C LEU A 6 13.93 57.76 -52.35
N THR A 7 13.74 56.62 -52.97
CA THR A 7 12.89 55.54 -52.43
C THR A 7 13.80 54.63 -51.62
N SER A 8 13.70 54.69 -50.28
CA SER A 8 14.38 53.77 -49.37
C SER A 8 13.58 52.46 -49.28
N ALA A 9 14.10 51.40 -49.80
CA ALA A 9 13.59 50.04 -49.59
C ALA A 9 14.04 49.56 -48.23
N ILE A 10 13.09 49.36 -47.31
CA ILE A 10 13.35 48.73 -46.02
C ILE A 10 13.27 47.21 -46.26
N LEU A 11 14.42 46.54 -46.22
CA LEU A 11 14.52 45.10 -46.21
C LEU A 11 14.20 44.64 -44.77
N GLY A 12 12.98 44.16 -44.56
CA GLY A 12 12.59 43.47 -43.31
C GLY A 12 13.22 42.10 -43.25
N VAL A 13 14.24 41.93 -42.44
CA VAL A 13 14.77 40.59 -42.10
C VAL A 13 13.82 39.97 -41.10
N LEU A 14 12.97 39.04 -41.54
CA LEU A 14 12.22 38.14 -40.64
C LEU A 14 13.24 37.15 -40.04
N ALA A 15 13.73 37.47 -38.83
CA ALA A 15 14.41 36.50 -38.00
C ALA A 15 13.38 35.49 -37.50
N PHE A 16 13.29 34.36 -38.17
CA PHE A 16 12.69 33.17 -37.55
C PHE A 16 13.59 32.76 -36.39
N GLY A 17 13.22 33.21 -35.19
CA GLY A 17 13.76 32.64 -33.99
C GLY A 17 13.38 31.16 -33.96
N ALA A 18 14.35 30.29 -34.15
CA ALA A 18 14.24 28.91 -33.81
C ALA A 18 13.94 28.87 -32.27
N VAL A 19 12.68 28.66 -31.91
CA VAL A 19 12.34 28.26 -30.58
C VAL A 19 12.97 26.89 -30.41
N SER A 20 14.18 26.85 -29.86
CA SER A 20 14.76 25.65 -29.34
C SER A 20 13.74 25.16 -28.29
N CYS A 21 13.04 24.07 -28.60
CA CYS A 21 12.44 23.27 -27.55
C CYS A 21 13.60 22.73 -26.72
N ASN A 22 14.10 23.53 -25.79
CA ASN A 22 14.73 22.99 -24.63
C ASN A 22 13.69 22.02 -24.07
N SER A 23 14.06 20.79 -23.88
CA SER A 23 13.37 19.89 -22.97
C SER A 23 13.50 20.51 -21.59
N ASP A 24 12.68 21.54 -21.34
CA ASP A 24 12.52 22.04 -19.99
C ASP A 24 12.06 20.83 -19.19
N GLU A 25 12.92 20.35 -18.31
CA GLU A 25 12.53 19.43 -17.27
C GLU A 25 11.17 19.92 -16.75
N PHE A 26 10.19 19.05 -16.80
CA PHE A 26 8.84 19.36 -16.34
C PHE A 26 8.97 19.87 -14.89
N LYS A 27 9.01 21.20 -14.72
CA LYS A 27 9.04 21.80 -13.39
C LYS A 27 7.71 21.50 -12.76
N LYS A 28 7.72 20.64 -11.75
CA LYS A 28 6.53 20.36 -10.98
C LYS A 28 5.93 21.70 -10.54
N PRO A 29 4.64 21.95 -10.79
CA PRO A 29 3.99 23.15 -10.29
C PRO A 29 4.17 23.28 -8.78
N GLU A 30 4.17 24.49 -8.22
CA GLU A 30 4.36 24.72 -6.78
C GLU A 30 3.32 23.98 -5.90
N TYR A 31 2.13 23.65 -6.45
CA TYR A 31 1.13 22.84 -5.75
C TYR A 31 1.46 21.34 -5.70
N PHE A 32 2.49 20.87 -6.38
CA PHE A 32 3.03 19.52 -6.23
C PHE A 32 3.98 19.46 -5.02
N GLN A 33 3.43 19.60 -3.83
CA GLN A 33 4.18 19.48 -2.59
C GLN A 33 4.02 18.06 -2.06
N GLN A 34 5.08 17.53 -1.46
CA GLN A 34 5.10 16.19 -0.85
C GLN A 34 4.67 16.23 0.61
N GLU A 35 3.90 17.25 1.02
CA GLU A 35 3.52 17.42 2.41
C GLU A 35 2.27 16.61 2.75
N ALA A 36 2.32 15.95 3.91
CA ALA A 36 1.17 15.37 4.56
C ALA A 36 0.79 16.20 5.81
N THR A 37 -0.44 16.07 6.28
CA THR A 37 -0.93 16.81 7.45
C THR A 37 -0.79 15.99 8.74
N THR A 38 -0.66 14.68 8.62
CA THR A 38 -0.53 13.77 9.76
C THR A 38 0.92 13.30 9.94
N LYS A 39 1.29 12.94 11.19
CA LYS A 39 2.65 12.49 11.49
C LYS A 39 3.02 11.21 10.72
N LEU A 40 2.12 10.23 10.68
CA LEU A 40 2.37 8.97 9.97
C LEU A 40 2.38 9.20 8.45
N GLY A 41 1.47 10.07 7.94
CA GLY A 41 1.46 10.45 6.55
C GLY A 41 2.77 11.10 6.11
N GLN A 42 3.32 12.03 6.91
CA GLN A 42 4.59 12.68 6.60
C GLN A 42 5.76 11.67 6.65
N GLN A 43 5.77 10.73 7.60
CA GLN A 43 6.76 9.66 7.65
C GLN A 43 6.75 8.84 6.35
N ILE A 44 5.55 8.48 5.85
CA ILE A 44 5.41 7.72 4.60
C ILE A 44 5.94 8.54 3.42
N VAL A 45 5.62 9.82 3.35
CA VAL A 45 6.09 10.73 2.28
C VAL A 45 7.61 10.86 2.30
N ASP A 46 8.21 11.12 3.46
CA ASP A 46 9.65 11.28 3.61
C ASP A 46 10.42 10.02 3.19
N GLY A 47 9.91 8.85 3.58
CA GLY A 47 10.52 7.57 3.23
C GLY A 47 10.22 7.05 1.82
N SER A 48 9.26 7.69 1.11
CA SER A 48 8.80 7.30 -0.24
C SER A 48 8.85 8.46 -1.23
N SER A 49 9.71 9.45 -1.00
CA SER A 49 9.79 10.69 -1.81
C SER A 49 10.09 10.45 -3.29
N ASP A 50 10.76 9.33 -3.61
CA ASP A 50 11.00 8.94 -5.00
C ASP A 50 9.74 8.43 -5.72
N TYR A 51 8.68 8.14 -4.98
CA TYR A 51 7.42 7.61 -5.52
C TYR A 51 6.24 8.56 -5.32
N ILE A 52 6.05 9.13 -4.13
CA ILE A 52 4.97 10.08 -3.84
C ILE A 52 5.39 11.46 -4.34
N ALA A 53 4.56 12.08 -5.20
CA ALA A 53 4.80 13.41 -5.72
C ALA A 53 4.01 14.50 -5.00
N HIS A 54 2.76 14.20 -4.59
CA HIS A 54 1.86 15.17 -4.00
C HIS A 54 0.80 14.45 -3.16
N VAL A 55 0.64 14.85 -1.92
CA VAL A 55 -0.45 14.36 -1.05
C VAL A 55 -1.70 15.18 -1.29
N LYS A 56 -2.80 14.51 -1.58
CA LYS A 56 -4.12 15.12 -1.75
C LYS A 56 -4.92 15.14 -0.45
N THR A 57 -4.88 14.00 0.24
CA THR A 57 -5.58 13.79 1.52
C THR A 57 -4.78 12.79 2.35
N ASP A 58 -4.75 13.01 3.66
CA ASP A 58 -4.28 12.01 4.62
C ASP A 58 -5.12 12.10 5.89
N VAL A 59 -5.72 10.99 6.29
CA VAL A 59 -6.56 10.90 7.47
C VAL A 59 -6.00 9.83 8.38
N GLN A 60 -5.47 10.25 9.53
CA GLN A 60 -4.96 9.33 10.54
C GLN A 60 -6.00 9.10 11.63
N THR A 61 -6.30 7.84 11.94
CA THR A 61 -7.27 7.42 12.95
C THR A 61 -6.61 6.51 13.97
N LYS A 62 -6.76 6.81 15.26
CA LYS A 62 -6.43 5.87 16.33
C LYS A 62 -7.59 4.89 16.47
N VAL A 63 -7.39 3.65 16.02
CA VAL A 63 -8.43 2.59 16.05
C VAL A 63 -8.57 2.01 17.45
N ALA A 64 -7.43 1.67 18.08
CA ALA A 64 -7.34 1.14 19.44
C ALA A 64 -5.96 1.46 20.04
N GLN A 65 -5.71 1.05 21.28
CA GLN A 65 -4.36 1.08 21.81
C GLN A 65 -3.47 0.16 20.94
N GLY A 66 -2.34 0.68 20.47
CA GLY A 66 -1.43 -0.06 19.58
C GLY A 66 -1.86 -0.13 18.12
N VAL A 67 -3.02 0.44 17.72
CA VAL A 67 -3.48 0.39 16.33
C VAL A 67 -3.78 1.79 15.81
N THR A 68 -3.02 2.19 14.81
CA THR A 68 -3.23 3.42 14.04
C THR A 68 -3.52 3.07 12.58
N ARG A 69 -4.54 3.70 12.00
CA ARG A 69 -4.87 3.60 10.58
C ARG A 69 -4.57 4.93 9.90
N ILE A 70 -4.10 4.87 8.67
CA ILE A 70 -4.03 6.02 7.77
C ILE A 70 -4.65 5.67 6.44
N ASP A 71 -5.47 6.60 5.94
CA ASP A 71 -6.11 6.57 4.63
C ASP A 71 -5.51 7.75 3.85
N MET A 72 -4.75 7.50 2.78
CA MET A 72 -4.03 8.54 2.05
C MET A 72 -4.34 8.50 0.56
N GLY A 73 -4.76 9.65 0.03
CA GLY A 73 -4.88 9.91 -1.40
C GLY A 73 -3.71 10.77 -1.88
N TYR A 74 -3.02 10.35 -2.93
CA TYR A 74 -1.85 11.06 -3.45
C TYR A 74 -1.71 10.94 -4.97
N LEU A 75 -0.82 11.73 -5.55
CA LEU A 75 -0.30 11.54 -6.90
C LEU A 75 1.10 10.92 -6.82
N ASN A 76 1.35 9.92 -7.65
CA ASN A 76 2.70 9.38 -7.79
C ASN A 76 3.55 10.27 -8.71
N GLN A 77 4.84 9.93 -8.87
CA GLN A 77 5.77 10.71 -9.70
C GLN A 77 5.36 10.81 -11.18
N ASN A 78 4.49 9.92 -11.66
CA ASN A 78 3.93 9.96 -13.02
C ASN A 78 2.61 10.75 -13.09
N GLY A 79 2.16 11.36 -11.98
CA GLY A 79 0.91 12.12 -11.90
C GLY A 79 -0.34 11.25 -11.81
N HIS A 80 -0.23 9.93 -11.61
CA HIS A 80 -1.37 9.05 -11.46
C HIS A 80 -1.98 9.19 -10.07
N ALA A 81 -3.31 9.20 -10.00
CA ALA A 81 -4.04 9.14 -8.75
C ALA A 81 -3.83 7.78 -8.06
N MET A 82 -3.61 7.82 -6.75
CA MET A 82 -3.33 6.68 -5.91
C MET A 82 -4.09 6.77 -4.60
N GLN A 83 -4.53 5.62 -4.08
CA GLN A 83 -5.13 5.48 -2.75
C GLN A 83 -4.44 4.35 -2.00
N LEU A 84 -3.99 4.64 -0.79
CA LEU A 84 -3.45 3.65 0.13
C LEU A 84 -4.21 3.64 1.45
N PHE A 85 -4.23 2.49 2.08
CA PHE A 85 -4.80 2.23 3.40
C PHE A 85 -3.78 1.41 4.19
N LEU A 86 -3.37 1.93 5.33
CA LEU A 86 -2.36 1.30 6.18
C LEU A 86 -2.90 1.15 7.59
N TYR A 87 -2.78 -0.06 8.15
CA TYR A 87 -2.77 -0.27 9.58
C TYR A 87 -1.33 -0.40 10.06
N LYS A 88 -0.93 0.46 10.99
CA LYS A 88 0.26 0.32 11.80
C LYS A 88 -0.16 -0.29 13.13
N VAL A 89 0.36 -1.48 13.41
CA VAL A 89 -0.03 -2.32 14.57
C VAL A 89 1.18 -2.53 15.46
N SER A 90 1.11 -2.06 16.71
CA SER A 90 2.07 -2.41 17.75
C SER A 90 1.55 -3.65 18.49
N LEU A 91 2.31 -4.75 18.43
CA LEU A 91 1.95 -6.01 19.09
C LEU A 91 2.00 -5.88 20.64
N GLY A 92 1.29 -6.75 21.33
CA GLY A 92 1.15 -6.73 22.79
C GLY A 92 -0.21 -6.19 23.23
N PRO A 93 -0.58 -4.91 22.97
CA PRO A 93 -1.95 -4.44 23.24
C PRO A 93 -3.03 -5.08 22.37
N VAL A 94 -2.63 -5.57 21.20
CA VAL A 94 -3.46 -6.29 20.23
C VAL A 94 -2.67 -7.46 19.65
N SER A 95 -3.37 -8.41 19.05
CA SER A 95 -2.78 -9.56 18.36
C SER A 95 -3.18 -9.60 16.90
N LEU A 96 -2.41 -10.33 16.10
CA LEU A 96 -2.77 -10.69 14.73
C LEU A 96 -3.16 -12.16 14.69
N ILE A 97 -4.25 -12.47 14.00
CA ILE A 97 -4.71 -13.83 13.77
C ILE A 97 -4.96 -14.09 12.28
N ALA A 98 -4.82 -15.35 11.88
CA ALA A 98 -5.24 -15.79 10.56
C ALA A 98 -6.75 -15.99 10.55
N ALA A 99 -7.44 -15.39 9.59
CA ALA A 99 -8.81 -15.72 9.25
C ALA A 99 -8.80 -16.76 8.13
N THR A 100 -9.67 -17.75 8.23
CA THR A 100 -9.87 -18.79 7.21
C THR A 100 -11.35 -18.90 6.89
N PRO A 101 -11.72 -19.33 5.67
CA PRO A 101 -13.11 -19.58 5.32
C PRO A 101 -13.80 -20.49 6.33
N THR A 102 -15.00 -20.12 6.75
CA THR A 102 -15.79 -20.83 7.77
C THR A 102 -16.70 -21.89 7.18
N THR A 103 -16.86 -21.84 5.87
CA THR A 103 -17.66 -22.79 5.10
C THR A 103 -16.80 -23.95 4.58
N THR A 104 -17.44 -24.96 3.99
CA THR A 104 -16.74 -26.03 3.24
C THR A 104 -16.08 -25.52 1.96
N GLU A 105 -16.36 -24.30 1.59
CA GLU A 105 -15.74 -23.62 0.45
C GLU A 105 -14.29 -23.23 0.77
N LYS A 106 -13.45 -23.18 -0.27
CA LYS A 106 -12.02 -22.83 -0.12
C LYS A 106 -11.78 -21.33 0.01
N THR A 107 -12.81 -20.52 -0.21
CA THR A 107 -12.76 -19.06 -0.19
C THR A 107 -14.03 -18.47 0.43
N ASP A 108 -13.92 -17.32 1.08
CA ASP A 108 -15.03 -16.57 1.65
C ASP A 108 -14.72 -15.07 1.62
N LEU A 109 -15.72 -14.22 1.87
CA LEU A 109 -15.53 -12.78 2.01
C LEU A 109 -14.76 -12.49 3.30
N LEU A 110 -13.82 -11.54 3.27
CA LEU A 110 -13.07 -11.16 4.45
C LEU A 110 -13.97 -10.53 5.51
N THR A 111 -15.01 -9.77 5.08
CA THR A 111 -16.05 -9.23 5.98
C THR A 111 -16.80 -10.33 6.70
N SER A 112 -17.16 -11.42 6.01
CA SER A 112 -17.82 -12.60 6.61
C SER A 112 -16.91 -13.30 7.62
N MET A 113 -15.62 -13.49 7.29
CA MET A 113 -14.65 -14.07 8.23
C MET A 113 -14.48 -13.23 9.49
N CYS A 114 -14.47 -11.88 9.36
CA CYS A 114 -14.44 -10.97 10.50
C CYS A 114 -15.65 -11.15 11.40
N ALA A 115 -16.84 -11.19 10.82
CA ALA A 115 -18.11 -11.36 11.56
C ALA A 115 -18.16 -12.71 12.27
N GLU A 116 -17.71 -13.79 11.62
CA GLU A 116 -17.71 -15.13 12.23
C GLU A 116 -16.74 -15.20 13.44
N ILE A 117 -15.52 -14.65 13.31
CA ILE A 117 -14.55 -14.61 14.41
C ILE A 117 -15.07 -13.78 15.58
N GLU A 118 -15.72 -12.65 15.30
CA GLU A 118 -16.38 -11.83 16.31
C GLU A 118 -17.51 -12.60 17.02
N ASN A 119 -18.34 -13.33 16.26
CA ASN A 119 -19.47 -14.11 16.78
C ASN A 119 -19.03 -15.28 17.67
N GLN A 120 -17.80 -15.78 17.53
CA GLN A 120 -17.24 -16.78 18.45
C GLN A 120 -16.99 -16.22 19.84
N GLY A 121 -17.03 -14.90 20.02
CA GLY A 121 -16.98 -14.22 21.31
C GLY A 121 -15.62 -14.27 22.02
N LYS A 122 -14.57 -14.75 21.33
CA LYS A 122 -13.21 -14.81 21.88
C LYS A 122 -12.44 -13.51 21.66
N TYR A 123 -12.68 -12.84 20.55
CA TYR A 123 -11.95 -11.65 20.11
C TYR A 123 -12.91 -10.53 19.73
N THR A 124 -12.46 -9.30 19.92
CA THR A 124 -13.01 -8.12 19.24
C THR A 124 -12.17 -7.86 18.00
N VAL A 125 -12.73 -8.00 16.82
CA VAL A 125 -12.05 -7.74 15.56
C VAL A 125 -12.06 -6.24 15.29
N LEU A 126 -10.88 -5.64 15.04
CA LEU A 126 -10.72 -4.21 14.79
C LEU A 126 -10.67 -3.88 13.27
N GLY A 127 -10.25 -4.85 12.49
CA GLY A 127 -10.09 -4.76 11.04
C GLY A 127 -9.07 -5.76 10.55
N GLY A 128 -8.69 -5.65 9.27
CA GLY A 128 -7.71 -6.55 8.68
C GLY A 128 -7.56 -6.36 7.19
N ILE A 129 -6.73 -7.20 6.59
CA ILE A 129 -6.51 -7.23 5.13
C ILE A 129 -6.53 -8.68 4.62
N THR A 130 -6.70 -8.85 3.31
CA THR A 130 -6.49 -10.13 2.62
C THR A 130 -5.12 -10.73 2.96
N GLY A 131 -5.09 -12.02 3.23
CA GLY A 131 -3.86 -12.80 3.44
C GLY A 131 -3.12 -13.10 2.14
N GLY A 132 -2.05 -13.86 2.27
CA GLY A 132 -1.25 -14.35 1.17
C GLY A 132 -1.52 -15.82 0.86
N ASN A 133 -0.52 -16.48 0.30
CA ASN A 133 -0.52 -17.91 0.05
C ASN A 133 -0.33 -18.70 1.36
N ALA A 134 -0.66 -20.00 1.32
CA ALA A 134 -0.33 -20.89 2.42
C ALA A 134 1.18 -20.90 2.69
N LEU A 135 1.56 -20.98 3.98
CA LEU A 135 2.96 -21.01 4.42
C LEU A 135 3.79 -22.07 3.69
N GLY A 136 5.05 -21.76 3.46
CA GLY A 136 6.02 -22.64 2.81
C GLY A 136 5.99 -22.59 1.28
N LYS A 137 5.26 -21.62 0.70
CA LYS A 137 5.22 -21.39 -0.76
C LYS A 137 5.71 -19.98 -1.07
N GLY A 138 6.39 -19.82 -2.23
CA GLY A 138 6.92 -18.51 -2.65
C GLY A 138 8.31 -18.22 -2.09
N ASP A 139 8.77 -16.99 -2.24
CA ASP A 139 10.15 -16.57 -1.94
C ASP A 139 10.35 -16.15 -0.48
N ALA A 140 9.30 -15.69 0.17
CA ALA A 140 9.31 -15.22 1.55
C ALA A 140 7.98 -15.45 2.25
N PHE A 141 8.00 -15.39 3.58
CA PHE A 141 6.81 -15.53 4.42
C PHE A 141 6.82 -14.52 5.57
N PHE A 142 5.62 -14.17 6.01
CA PHE A 142 5.35 -13.48 7.26
C PHE A 142 4.88 -14.49 8.30
N ALA A 143 5.29 -14.32 9.56
CA ALA A 143 4.78 -15.12 10.67
C ALA A 143 4.74 -14.32 11.98
N ILE A 144 3.77 -14.66 12.82
CA ILE A 144 3.77 -14.37 14.25
C ILE A 144 4.36 -15.59 14.97
N LEU A 145 5.32 -15.36 15.86
CA LEU A 145 6.00 -16.38 16.62
C LEU A 145 5.37 -16.56 18.02
N LYS A 146 5.75 -17.62 18.71
CA LYS A 146 5.22 -17.96 20.06
C LYS A 146 5.58 -16.95 21.17
N ASP A 147 6.57 -16.11 20.91
CA ASP A 147 6.99 -15.00 21.78
C ASP A 147 6.28 -13.68 21.43
N ASP A 148 5.24 -13.77 20.60
CA ASP A 148 4.45 -12.65 20.07
C ASP A 148 5.22 -11.69 19.14
N SER A 149 6.45 -11.99 18.76
CA SER A 149 7.17 -11.22 17.75
C SER A 149 6.70 -11.56 16.33
N ALA A 150 6.82 -10.58 15.43
CA ALA A 150 6.56 -10.74 14.01
C ALA A 150 7.86 -10.82 13.21
N VAL A 151 7.86 -11.64 12.17
CA VAL A 151 8.98 -11.78 11.24
C VAL A 151 8.50 -11.80 9.78
N CYS A 152 9.30 -11.23 8.88
CA CYS A 152 9.24 -11.47 7.43
C CYS A 152 10.59 -12.06 7.01
N LEU A 153 10.61 -13.32 6.59
CA LEU A 153 11.82 -14.06 6.30
C LEU A 153 11.77 -14.71 4.91
N PRO A 154 12.92 -14.90 4.25
CA PRO A 154 12.97 -15.73 3.06
C PRO A 154 12.55 -17.18 3.37
N THR A 155 11.90 -17.85 2.41
CA THR A 155 11.40 -19.23 2.60
C THR A 155 12.52 -20.23 2.95
N SER A 156 13.77 -19.93 2.59
CA SER A 156 14.95 -20.74 2.99
C SER A 156 15.16 -20.81 4.51
N GLU A 157 14.62 -19.87 5.27
CA GLU A 157 14.72 -19.83 6.74
C GLU A 157 13.50 -20.46 7.44
N TYR A 158 12.51 -20.95 6.67
CA TYR A 158 11.26 -21.51 7.22
C TYR A 158 11.50 -22.61 8.25
N ASP A 159 12.35 -23.60 7.92
CA ASP A 159 12.59 -24.74 8.81
C ASP A 159 13.21 -24.34 10.15
N ALA A 160 14.02 -23.27 10.19
CA ALA A 160 14.64 -22.76 11.40
C ALA A 160 13.66 -22.19 12.41
N VAL A 161 12.50 -21.69 11.94
CA VAL A 161 11.49 -21.03 12.79
C VAL A 161 10.14 -21.74 12.81
N SER A 162 9.90 -22.72 11.94
CA SER A 162 8.60 -23.37 11.73
C SER A 162 7.94 -23.87 13.02
N ALA A 163 8.73 -24.46 13.93
CA ALA A 163 8.24 -24.94 15.24
C ALA A 163 7.78 -23.82 16.19
N LYS A 164 8.13 -22.57 15.90
CA LYS A 164 7.77 -21.38 16.70
C LYS A 164 6.59 -20.61 16.10
N ILE A 165 6.19 -20.90 14.86
CA ILE A 165 5.14 -20.16 14.16
C ILE A 165 3.77 -20.45 14.79
N VAL A 166 3.04 -19.39 15.11
CA VAL A 166 1.65 -19.43 15.56
C VAL A 166 0.69 -19.25 14.37
N MET A 167 1.00 -18.29 13.51
CA MET A 167 0.26 -18.04 12.28
C MET A 167 1.17 -17.37 11.24
N GLY A 168 0.82 -17.46 9.98
CA GLY A 168 1.55 -16.75 8.93
C GLY A 168 1.05 -17.03 7.53
N TYR A 169 1.62 -16.28 6.58
CA TYR A 169 1.32 -16.37 5.16
C TYR A 169 2.59 -16.22 4.34
N SER A 170 2.68 -16.96 3.24
CA SER A 170 3.69 -16.73 2.22
C SER A 170 3.27 -15.61 1.27
N GLY A 171 4.25 -14.80 0.88
CA GLY A 171 4.05 -13.71 -0.08
C GLY A 171 4.17 -14.16 -1.53
N THR A 172 3.77 -13.25 -2.42
CA THR A 172 3.97 -13.38 -3.88
C THR A 172 5.30 -12.76 -4.32
N ALA A 173 5.87 -11.85 -3.53
CA ALA A 173 7.18 -11.24 -3.77
C ALA A 173 7.80 -10.80 -2.45
N HIS A 174 9.11 -10.98 -2.29
CA HIS A 174 9.89 -10.44 -1.17
C HIS A 174 10.29 -9.00 -1.53
N LEU A 175 9.80 -8.02 -0.77
CA LEU A 175 9.92 -6.59 -1.09
C LEU A 175 11.13 -5.95 -0.42
N LEU A 176 11.28 -6.17 0.88
CA LEU A 176 12.34 -5.61 1.73
C LEU A 176 13.02 -6.70 2.54
N GLN A 177 14.31 -6.58 2.71
CA GLN A 177 15.10 -7.37 3.65
C GLN A 177 16.13 -6.49 4.35
N ASN A 178 16.12 -6.46 5.68
CA ASN A 178 17.02 -5.65 6.51
C ASN A 178 17.06 -4.17 6.08
N GLY A 179 15.94 -3.57 5.72
CA GLY A 179 15.80 -2.19 5.26
C GLY A 179 16.22 -1.92 3.81
N TYR A 180 16.65 -2.95 3.07
CA TYR A 180 17.04 -2.84 1.67
C TYR A 180 15.88 -3.24 0.75
N VAL A 181 15.61 -2.42 -0.26
CA VAL A 181 14.65 -2.75 -1.34
C VAL A 181 15.26 -3.84 -2.22
N LEU A 182 14.56 -4.95 -2.32
CA LEU A 182 14.98 -6.07 -3.17
C LEU A 182 14.59 -5.84 -4.63
N GLY A 183 15.36 -6.41 -5.55
CA GLY A 183 15.05 -6.37 -6.99
C GLY A 183 13.71 -7.08 -7.28
N GLN A 184 12.79 -6.38 -7.93
CA GLN A 184 11.45 -6.88 -8.25
C GLN A 184 11.33 -7.22 -9.73
N THR A 185 10.74 -8.36 -10.04
CA THR A 185 10.44 -8.82 -11.41
C THR A 185 9.01 -8.48 -11.83
N ASP A 186 8.04 -8.50 -10.87
CA ASP A 186 6.66 -8.12 -11.13
C ASP A 186 6.43 -6.64 -10.84
N ASN A 187 6.47 -5.83 -11.89
CA ASN A 187 6.12 -4.41 -11.86
C ASN A 187 4.80 -4.11 -12.57
N THR A 188 3.96 -5.13 -12.77
CA THR A 188 2.61 -4.95 -13.30
C THR A 188 1.79 -4.08 -12.35
N THR A 189 1.22 -3.01 -12.90
CA THR A 189 0.36 -2.09 -12.16
C THR A 189 -0.96 -2.76 -11.79
N SER A 190 -1.23 -2.91 -10.50
CA SER A 190 -2.43 -3.58 -9.97
C SER A 190 -2.75 -3.08 -8.57
N ALA A 191 -3.96 -3.35 -8.06
CA ALA A 191 -4.21 -3.30 -6.63
C ALA A 191 -3.31 -4.30 -5.91
N ARG A 192 -2.75 -3.95 -4.74
CA ARG A 192 -1.85 -4.84 -4.00
C ARG A 192 -2.05 -4.73 -2.49
N ALA A 193 -1.92 -5.89 -1.83
CA ALA A 193 -1.79 -5.98 -0.39
C ALA A 193 -0.34 -6.35 -0.04
N ALA A 194 0.19 -5.77 1.02
CA ALA A 194 1.52 -6.04 1.53
C ALA A 194 1.52 -6.09 3.06
N ILE A 195 2.50 -6.79 3.60
CA ILE A 195 2.78 -6.82 5.03
C ILE A 195 4.27 -6.57 5.26
N GLY A 196 4.58 -5.84 6.32
CA GLY A 196 5.95 -5.60 6.75
C GLY A 196 6.07 -5.59 8.25
N VAL A 197 7.30 -5.71 8.72
CA VAL A 197 7.63 -5.71 10.14
C VAL A 197 8.75 -4.71 10.43
N SER A 198 8.78 -4.16 11.65
CA SER A 198 9.90 -3.36 12.15
C SER A 198 11.11 -4.25 12.47
N GLU A 199 12.28 -3.65 12.63
CA GLU A 199 13.54 -4.33 12.94
C GLU A 199 13.45 -5.19 14.22
N ASP A 200 12.70 -4.72 15.21
CA ASP A 200 12.52 -5.40 16.49
C ASP A 200 11.35 -6.42 16.50
N GLY A 201 10.61 -6.54 15.38
CA GLY A 201 9.45 -7.43 15.24
C GLY A 201 8.22 -7.03 16.06
N ASN A 202 8.20 -5.84 16.69
CA ASN A 202 7.11 -5.39 17.55
C ASN A 202 6.03 -4.58 16.81
N GLU A 203 6.35 -4.03 15.63
CA GLU A 203 5.40 -3.32 14.80
C GLU A 203 5.15 -4.07 13.49
N VAL A 204 3.88 -4.16 13.11
CA VAL A 204 3.43 -4.75 11.85
C VAL A 204 2.69 -3.71 11.03
N TYR A 205 2.98 -3.67 9.75
CA TYR A 205 2.42 -2.75 8.77
C TYR A 205 1.58 -3.55 7.77
N LEU A 206 0.25 -3.38 7.83
CA LEU A 206 -0.68 -3.99 6.87
C LEU A 206 -1.10 -2.93 5.87
N LEU A 207 -0.60 -3.02 4.64
CA LEU A 207 -0.80 -2.03 3.59
C LEU A 207 -1.67 -2.58 2.48
N VAL A 208 -2.64 -1.79 2.03
CA VAL A 208 -3.39 -1.99 0.81
C VAL A 208 -3.26 -0.75 -0.06
N VAL A 209 -2.96 -0.94 -1.35
CA VAL A 209 -3.02 0.08 -2.38
C VAL A 209 -4.08 -0.34 -3.40
N ASP A 210 -5.07 0.51 -3.60
CA ASP A 210 -6.11 0.27 -4.61
C ASP A 210 -5.56 0.35 -6.04
N GLY A 211 -6.28 -0.22 -6.98
CA GLY A 211 -5.88 -0.22 -8.38
C GLY A 211 -7.00 -0.55 -9.35
N GLY A 212 -6.70 -0.41 -10.65
CA GLY A 212 -7.66 -0.73 -11.71
C GLY A 212 -8.65 0.39 -12.01
N ASP A 213 -8.52 1.57 -11.41
CA ASP A 213 -9.32 2.76 -11.70
C ASP A 213 -8.38 3.97 -11.87
N PHE A 214 -8.11 4.34 -13.11
CA PHE A 214 -7.13 5.39 -13.44
C PHE A 214 -7.42 6.74 -12.77
N PHE A 215 -8.68 7.10 -12.56
CA PHE A 215 -9.06 8.38 -11.96
C PHE A 215 -9.11 8.35 -10.43
N TYR A 216 -9.20 7.17 -9.85
CA TYR A 216 -9.28 6.98 -8.39
C TYR A 216 -7.97 6.43 -7.84
N SER A 217 -7.53 5.28 -8.31
CA SER A 217 -6.26 4.65 -7.98
C SER A 217 -5.79 3.75 -9.10
N ASN A 218 -4.67 4.13 -9.73
CA ASN A 218 -4.15 3.42 -10.90
C ASN A 218 -3.63 2.02 -10.55
N GLY A 219 -3.15 1.84 -9.32
CA GLY A 219 -2.46 0.63 -8.87
C GLY A 219 -0.94 0.78 -8.86
N ILE A 220 -0.25 -0.23 -8.32
CA ILE A 220 1.18 -0.17 -8.01
C ILE A 220 1.91 -1.45 -8.43
N GLY A 221 3.16 -1.32 -8.87
CA GLY A 221 4.09 -2.43 -9.09
C GLY A 221 4.86 -2.78 -7.81
N CYS A 222 5.47 -3.97 -7.75
CA CYS A 222 6.19 -4.42 -6.55
C CYS A 222 7.40 -3.55 -6.18
N LYS A 223 8.08 -2.93 -7.16
CA LYS A 223 9.18 -2.00 -6.89
C LYS A 223 8.73 -0.79 -6.07
N ASP A 224 7.64 -0.16 -6.48
CA ASP A 224 7.12 1.04 -5.83
C ASP A 224 6.41 0.68 -4.51
N LEU A 225 5.79 -0.51 -4.44
CA LEU A 225 5.22 -1.06 -3.20
C LEU A 225 6.30 -1.26 -2.13
N ALA A 226 7.50 -1.71 -2.51
CA ALA A 226 8.64 -1.83 -1.60
C ALA A 226 9.09 -0.46 -1.06
N LEU A 227 9.10 0.59 -1.90
CA LEU A 227 9.39 1.95 -1.44
C LEU A 227 8.35 2.45 -0.44
N LEU A 228 7.06 2.19 -0.69
CA LEU A 228 5.99 2.54 0.26
C LEU A 228 6.14 1.78 1.59
N MET A 229 6.41 0.47 1.56
CA MET A 229 6.62 -0.31 2.78
C MET A 229 7.79 0.22 3.61
N LYS A 230 8.90 0.60 2.95
CA LYS A 230 10.02 1.27 3.60
C LYS A 230 9.61 2.60 4.21
N GLY A 231 8.84 3.41 3.48
CA GLY A 231 8.28 4.68 3.98
C GLY A 231 7.36 4.50 5.19
N CYS A 232 6.61 3.42 5.24
CA CYS A 232 5.80 3.06 6.41
C CYS A 232 6.64 2.79 7.66
N GLY A 233 7.93 2.42 7.50
CA GLY A 233 8.85 2.08 8.58
C GLY A 233 9.18 0.60 8.68
N ALA A 234 8.78 -0.22 7.70
CA ALA A 234 9.16 -1.62 7.65
C ALA A 234 10.63 -1.79 7.29
N THR A 235 11.31 -2.72 7.96
CA THR A 235 12.65 -3.22 7.59
C THR A 235 12.57 -4.44 6.72
N ASP A 236 11.58 -5.29 6.96
CA ASP A 236 11.31 -6.48 6.18
C ASP A 236 9.85 -6.48 5.71
N ALA A 237 9.61 -6.84 4.46
CA ALA A 237 8.26 -6.80 3.91
C ALA A 237 8.08 -7.74 2.72
N LEU A 238 6.83 -8.16 2.51
CA LEU A 238 6.44 -8.96 1.36
C LEU A 238 5.09 -8.52 0.80
N ALA A 239 4.88 -8.73 -0.51
CA ALA A 239 3.59 -8.61 -1.14
C ALA A 239 2.76 -9.87 -0.87
N LEU A 240 1.50 -9.69 -0.45
CA LEU A 240 0.59 -10.80 -0.13
C LEU A 240 -0.24 -11.20 -1.33
N ASN A 241 -1.09 -10.28 -1.81
CA ASN A 241 -2.06 -10.52 -2.86
C ASN A 241 -2.13 -9.35 -3.83
N ALA A 242 -2.70 -9.59 -5.01
CA ALA A 242 -2.87 -8.56 -6.06
C ALA A 242 -4.20 -8.71 -6.78
N GLY A 243 -4.68 -7.63 -7.41
CA GLY A 243 -5.86 -7.61 -8.26
C GLY A 243 -7.17 -7.55 -7.49
N ASN A 244 -8.15 -8.27 -8.00
CA ASN A 244 -9.56 -8.16 -7.58
C ASN A 244 -9.84 -8.62 -6.15
N THR A 245 -8.95 -9.41 -5.57
CA THR A 245 -9.09 -9.99 -4.23
C THR A 245 -8.42 -9.16 -3.15
N VAL A 246 -7.82 -8.02 -3.50
CA VAL A 246 -7.22 -7.11 -2.54
C VAL A 246 -8.31 -6.37 -1.78
N THR A 247 -8.44 -6.69 -0.50
CA THR A 247 -9.48 -6.17 0.39
C THR A 247 -8.85 -5.74 1.73
N ALA A 248 -9.27 -4.59 2.22
CA ALA A 248 -9.07 -4.13 3.58
C ALA A 248 -10.43 -3.90 4.22
N VAL A 249 -10.60 -4.32 5.46
CA VAL A 249 -11.84 -4.17 6.23
C VAL A 249 -11.58 -3.40 7.51
N TRP A 250 -12.61 -2.71 8.00
CA TRP A 250 -12.58 -2.02 9.27
C TRP A 250 -13.87 -2.22 10.05
N ARG A 251 -13.75 -2.18 11.38
CA ARG A 251 -14.92 -2.23 12.27
C ARG A 251 -15.65 -0.89 12.22
N ASN A 252 -16.91 -0.92 11.78
CA ASN A 252 -17.78 0.24 11.74
C ASN A 252 -18.99 0.05 12.65
N MET A 253 -18.93 0.62 13.83
CA MET A 253 -20.03 0.54 14.83
C MET A 253 -21.34 1.19 14.37
N ARG A 254 -21.36 1.84 13.23
CA ARG A 254 -22.57 2.46 12.64
C ARG A 254 -23.16 1.62 11.50
N SER A 255 -22.44 0.60 11.05
CA SER A 255 -22.90 -0.33 10.02
C SER A 255 -23.73 -1.45 10.66
N GLU A 256 -24.79 -1.89 9.99
CA GLU A 256 -25.59 -3.05 10.40
C GLU A 256 -24.74 -4.34 10.37
N ASP A 257 -23.82 -4.43 9.42
CA ASP A 257 -22.95 -5.60 9.22
C ASP A 257 -21.68 -5.57 10.09
N LEU A 258 -21.50 -4.50 10.90
CA LEU A 258 -20.36 -4.27 11.79
C LEU A 258 -19.01 -4.08 11.06
N PHE A 259 -18.79 -4.71 9.92
CA PHE A 259 -17.56 -4.64 9.14
C PHE A 259 -17.83 -4.10 7.75
N ASP A 260 -17.16 -3.00 7.40
CA ASP A 260 -17.22 -2.38 6.08
C ASP A 260 -15.88 -2.52 5.36
N LEU A 261 -15.94 -2.39 4.03
CA LEU A 261 -14.73 -2.24 3.22
C LEU A 261 -14.05 -0.91 3.53
N LEU A 262 -12.77 -0.96 3.79
CA LEU A 262 -11.93 0.23 3.95
C LEU A 262 -11.47 0.76 2.60
N ASN A 263 -11.12 -0.14 1.68
CA ASN A 263 -10.68 0.17 0.34
C ASN A 263 -11.81 -0.02 -0.70
N LYS A 264 -11.50 0.31 -1.96
CA LYS A 264 -12.36 0.05 -3.12
C LYS A 264 -11.77 -1.10 -3.95
N PRO A 265 -12.18 -2.36 -3.72
CA PRO A 265 -11.64 -3.49 -4.45
C PRO A 265 -11.71 -3.31 -5.97
N ALA A 266 -10.68 -3.77 -6.70
CA ALA A 266 -10.60 -3.64 -8.16
C ALA A 266 -11.74 -4.37 -8.91
N ASN A 267 -12.51 -5.20 -8.23
CA ASN A 267 -13.74 -5.83 -8.72
C ASN A 267 -14.93 -4.85 -8.68
N LYS A 268 -14.77 -3.68 -9.31
CA LYS A 268 -15.80 -2.61 -9.37
C LYS A 268 -16.27 -2.15 -7.98
N GLY A 269 -15.40 -2.22 -6.97
CA GLY A 269 -15.73 -1.88 -5.59
C GLY A 269 -16.49 -2.98 -4.83
N VAL A 270 -16.65 -4.15 -5.40
CA VAL A 270 -17.29 -5.31 -4.76
C VAL A 270 -16.22 -6.22 -4.20
N GLU A 271 -16.37 -6.64 -2.96
CA GLU A 271 -15.49 -7.61 -2.33
C GLU A 271 -15.50 -8.95 -3.09
N ALA A 272 -14.33 -9.53 -3.27
CA ALA A 272 -14.18 -10.85 -3.87
C ALA A 272 -13.76 -11.89 -2.80
N PRO A 273 -14.24 -13.14 -2.89
CA PRO A 273 -13.87 -14.19 -1.94
C PRO A 273 -12.36 -14.47 -1.96
N VAL A 274 -11.78 -14.68 -0.79
CA VAL A 274 -10.36 -14.94 -0.56
C VAL A 274 -10.15 -16.21 0.27
N SER A 275 -8.96 -16.82 0.15
CA SER A 275 -8.62 -18.05 0.89
C SER A 275 -8.24 -17.78 2.35
N GLY A 276 -8.14 -16.51 2.76
CA GLY A 276 -7.85 -16.13 4.12
C GLY A 276 -7.49 -14.66 4.27
N GLY A 277 -7.39 -14.21 5.50
CA GLY A 277 -7.06 -12.84 5.89
C GLY A 277 -6.15 -12.76 7.10
N ILE A 278 -5.62 -11.58 7.34
CA ILE A 278 -4.87 -11.21 8.54
C ILE A 278 -5.73 -10.20 9.29
N LEU A 279 -6.22 -10.59 10.47
CA LEU A 279 -7.10 -9.76 11.29
C LEU A 279 -6.35 -9.21 12.50
N ILE A 280 -6.65 -7.97 12.84
CA ILE A 280 -6.23 -7.28 14.05
C ILE A 280 -7.30 -7.52 15.10
N VAL A 281 -6.94 -8.12 16.23
CA VAL A 281 -7.89 -8.48 17.29
C VAL A 281 -7.42 -8.01 18.66
N GLN A 282 -8.42 -7.79 19.52
CA GLN A 282 -8.24 -7.42 20.93
C GLN A 282 -8.98 -8.38 21.84
#